data_fe06c1dd614c3b23b89ed113dbb14bab
#
_entry.id   fe06c1dd614c3b23b89ed113dbb14bab
#
_cell.length_a   1.000
_cell.length_b   1.000
_cell.length_c   1.000
_cell.angle_alpha   90.00
_cell.angle_beta   90.00
_cell.angle_gamma   90.00
#
_symmetry.space_group_name_H-M   'P 1'
#
loop_
_entity.id
_entity.type
_entity.pdbx_description
1 polymer ?
#
loop_
_entity_poly.entity_id
_entity_poly.type
_entity_poly.pdbx_seq_one_letter_code
_entity_poly.pdbx_strand_id
1 'polypeptide(L)'
;MGSIPDKILTWQMVQPTTFNRETKETTPGKIEKKEIPVPDLKPGEVLVEVAGCGVCHTDLGYFYDGVPTVSKPPLTLGHEISGTVVAGGEPWIGKEVIVPAVMPDRTCILCKTGRGNRCLGQKMPGNSLGSYGGFSSHIPVPSIDLCEVRDRGDIPLAHLAVVADAATTPYQAAKRADLQPGDNVVVIGITGGVGQYMGQMAKALGARNVIGIARNQEKLDRALQYGADFCINSKDKDVRRSRVNSRVIARKTV
;
A
#
# COMPACT_ATOMS: atom_id res chain seq x y z
N MET A 1 13.10 -23.59 -12.30
CA MET A 1 11.65 -23.32 -12.27
C MET A 1 11.14 -23.89 -10.97
N GLY A 2 10.57 -23.06 -10.09
CA GLY A 2 9.91 -23.53 -8.88
C GLY A 2 8.72 -24.42 -9.26
N SER A 3 8.49 -25.51 -8.52
CA SER A 3 7.28 -26.32 -8.71
C SER A 3 6.07 -25.52 -8.28
N ILE A 4 5.02 -25.53 -9.10
CA ILE A 4 3.74 -24.94 -8.71
C ILE A 4 3.23 -25.74 -7.50
N PRO A 5 2.96 -25.11 -6.36
CA PRO A 5 2.45 -25.83 -5.20
C PRO A 5 0.98 -26.24 -5.41
N ASP A 6 0.57 -27.33 -4.79
CA ASP A 6 -0.84 -27.76 -4.80
C ASP A 6 -1.71 -26.87 -3.89
N LYS A 7 -1.08 -26.18 -2.92
CA LYS A 7 -1.74 -25.41 -1.88
C LYS A 7 -1.03 -24.08 -1.63
N ILE A 8 -1.82 -23.08 -1.32
CA ILE A 8 -1.38 -21.76 -0.84
C ILE A 8 -1.45 -21.76 0.67
N LEU A 9 -0.32 -21.50 1.34
CA LEU A 9 -0.30 -21.21 2.76
C LEU A 9 -0.70 -19.76 2.98
N THR A 10 -1.69 -19.51 3.83
CA THR A 10 -2.26 -18.17 4.03
C THR A 10 -2.64 -17.88 5.48
N TRP A 11 -2.61 -16.58 5.84
CA TRP A 11 -3.16 -16.07 7.09
C TRP A 11 -4.49 -15.36 6.79
N GLN A 12 -5.61 -16.02 7.10
CA GLN A 12 -6.94 -15.52 6.81
C GLN A 12 -7.57 -14.84 8.02
N MET A 13 -8.08 -13.63 7.81
CA MET A 13 -9.04 -13.03 8.72
C MET A 13 -10.35 -13.80 8.59
N VAL A 14 -10.68 -14.60 9.60
CA VAL A 14 -11.93 -15.36 9.65
C VAL A 14 -13.05 -14.55 10.31
N GLN A 15 -12.65 -13.61 11.15
CA GLN A 15 -13.56 -12.68 11.83
C GLN A 15 -12.82 -11.35 12.08
N PRO A 16 -13.37 -10.20 11.67
CA PRO A 16 -12.86 -8.90 12.12
C PRO A 16 -13.24 -8.64 13.57
N THR A 17 -12.52 -7.73 14.22
CA THR A 17 -12.94 -7.18 15.51
C THR A 17 -14.25 -6.40 15.33
N THR A 18 -15.21 -6.64 16.21
CA THR A 18 -16.48 -5.93 16.20
C THR A 18 -16.72 -5.21 17.53
N PHE A 19 -17.35 -4.06 17.47
CA PHE A 19 -17.73 -3.29 18.64
C PHE A 19 -19.25 -3.10 18.68
N ASN A 20 -19.88 -3.63 19.72
CA ASN A 20 -21.30 -3.40 19.98
C ASN A 20 -21.49 -2.04 20.67
N ARG A 21 -22.17 -1.11 19.99
CA ARG A 21 -22.38 0.25 20.50
C ARG A 21 -23.34 0.30 21.70
N GLU A 22 -24.25 -0.64 21.82
CA GLU A 22 -25.24 -0.71 22.89
C GLU A 22 -24.64 -1.29 24.18
N THR A 23 -24.03 -2.49 24.09
CA THR A 23 -23.42 -3.17 25.24
C THR A 23 -22.03 -2.66 25.60
N LYS A 24 -21.38 -1.86 24.71
CA LYS A 24 -19.98 -1.40 24.81
C LYS A 24 -18.96 -2.56 24.80
N GLU A 25 -19.36 -3.74 24.39
CA GLU A 25 -18.50 -4.90 24.31
C GLU A 25 -17.73 -4.96 22.99
N THR A 26 -16.48 -5.38 23.08
CA THR A 26 -15.62 -5.65 21.93
C THR A 26 -15.45 -7.16 21.76
N THR A 27 -15.82 -7.69 20.62
CA THR A 27 -15.49 -9.07 20.23
C THR A 27 -14.19 -9.05 19.43
N PRO A 28 -13.11 -9.67 19.94
CA PRO A 28 -11.82 -9.69 19.24
C PRO A 28 -11.92 -10.36 17.87
N GLY A 29 -11.18 -9.81 16.91
CA GLY A 29 -10.98 -10.44 15.61
C GLY A 29 -10.17 -11.72 15.69
N LYS A 30 -10.25 -12.55 14.66
CA LYS A 30 -9.52 -13.82 14.57
C LYS A 30 -8.84 -13.97 13.22
N ILE A 31 -7.53 -14.25 13.25
CA ILE A 31 -6.74 -14.64 12.07
C ILE A 31 -6.33 -16.10 12.26
N GLU A 32 -6.44 -16.90 11.21
CA GLU A 32 -6.04 -18.30 11.20
C GLU A 32 -5.06 -18.59 10.07
N LYS A 33 -4.03 -19.36 10.39
CA LYS A 33 -3.15 -19.94 9.38
C LYS A 33 -3.84 -21.13 8.72
N LYS A 34 -3.98 -21.11 7.39
CA LYS A 34 -4.67 -22.14 6.62
C LYS A 34 -3.91 -22.50 5.35
N GLU A 35 -4.18 -23.67 4.86
CA GLU A 35 -3.83 -24.08 3.51
C GLU A 35 -5.11 -24.09 2.66
N ILE A 36 -5.07 -23.40 1.53
CA ILE A 36 -6.17 -23.38 0.55
C ILE A 36 -5.65 -23.93 -0.78
N PRO A 37 -6.48 -24.57 -1.60
CA PRO A 37 -6.05 -25.05 -2.90
C PRO A 37 -5.61 -23.88 -3.79
N VAL A 38 -4.62 -24.11 -4.66
CA VAL A 38 -4.33 -23.19 -5.75
C VAL A 38 -5.52 -23.22 -6.71
N PRO A 39 -6.12 -22.07 -7.04
CA PRO A 39 -7.25 -22.06 -7.96
C PRO A 39 -6.80 -22.30 -9.41
N ASP A 40 -7.72 -22.78 -10.24
CA ASP A 40 -7.55 -22.76 -11.67
C ASP A 40 -7.38 -21.31 -12.15
N LEU A 41 -6.26 -21.02 -12.82
CA LEU A 41 -6.00 -19.68 -13.34
C LEU A 41 -6.90 -19.42 -14.56
N LYS A 42 -7.56 -18.27 -14.55
CA LYS A 42 -8.34 -17.81 -15.70
C LYS A 42 -7.41 -17.30 -16.80
N PRO A 43 -7.87 -17.23 -18.05
CA PRO A 43 -7.11 -16.58 -19.11
C PRO A 43 -6.67 -15.17 -18.71
N GLY A 44 -5.36 -14.91 -18.79
CA GLY A 44 -4.77 -13.64 -18.39
C GLY A 44 -4.44 -13.51 -16.89
N GLU A 45 -4.70 -14.52 -16.08
CA GLU A 45 -4.22 -14.60 -14.70
C GLU A 45 -2.88 -15.32 -14.61
N VAL A 46 -2.12 -14.97 -13.59
CA VAL A 46 -0.86 -15.62 -13.21
C VAL A 46 -0.86 -15.91 -11.72
N LEU A 47 -0.05 -16.87 -11.30
CA LEU A 47 0.24 -17.14 -9.90
C LEU A 47 1.57 -16.49 -9.53
N VAL A 48 1.56 -15.63 -8.53
CA VAL A 48 2.75 -14.97 -8.00
C VAL A 48 3.14 -15.64 -6.69
N GLU A 49 4.36 -16.16 -6.59
CA GLU A 49 4.99 -16.53 -5.33
C GLU A 49 5.39 -15.25 -4.60
N VAL A 50 4.84 -15.03 -3.41
CA VAL A 50 5.01 -13.79 -2.65
C VAL A 50 6.38 -13.77 -1.98
N ALA A 51 7.24 -12.85 -2.38
CA ALA A 51 8.52 -12.59 -1.73
C ALA A 51 8.36 -11.73 -0.47
N GLY A 52 7.40 -10.80 -0.49
CA GLY A 52 7.07 -9.94 0.63
C GLY A 52 5.71 -9.27 0.49
N CYS A 53 5.13 -8.96 1.64
CA CYS A 53 3.91 -8.15 1.72
C CYS A 53 4.03 -7.15 2.87
N GLY A 54 3.82 -5.87 2.58
CA GLY A 54 3.74 -4.81 3.58
C GLY A 54 2.47 -4.92 4.42
N VAL A 55 2.57 -4.51 5.69
CA VAL A 55 1.41 -4.35 6.59
C VAL A 55 1.03 -2.88 6.61
N CYS A 56 -0.12 -2.56 6.02
CA CYS A 56 -0.66 -1.21 5.95
C CYS A 56 -1.65 -0.95 7.08
N HIS A 57 -1.85 0.33 7.42
CA HIS A 57 -2.92 0.71 8.36
C HIS A 57 -4.32 0.35 7.84
N THR A 58 -4.48 0.22 6.54
CA THR A 58 -5.71 -0.28 5.91
C THR A 58 -6.05 -1.70 6.37
N ASP A 59 -5.05 -2.60 6.47
CA ASP A 59 -5.25 -3.97 6.98
C ASP A 59 -5.67 -3.95 8.45
N LEU A 60 -5.08 -3.04 9.25
CA LEU A 60 -5.44 -2.85 10.64
C LEU A 60 -6.88 -2.32 10.75
N GLY A 61 -7.28 -1.39 9.88
CA GLY A 61 -8.64 -0.88 9.79
C GLY A 61 -9.67 -1.97 9.52
N TYR A 62 -9.37 -2.90 8.61
CA TYR A 62 -10.23 -4.06 8.32
C TYR A 62 -10.30 -5.02 9.51
N PHE A 63 -9.20 -5.23 10.20
CA PHE A 63 -9.13 -6.21 11.28
C PHE A 63 -9.60 -5.66 12.63
N TYR A 64 -9.19 -4.43 13.01
CA TYR A 64 -9.41 -3.86 14.33
C TYR A 64 -10.52 -2.81 14.40
N ASP A 65 -10.69 -1.99 13.34
CA ASP A 65 -11.51 -0.78 13.43
C ASP A 65 -12.92 -0.95 12.82
N GLY A 66 -13.28 -2.18 12.41
CA GLY A 66 -14.59 -2.50 11.85
C GLY A 66 -14.84 -1.93 10.46
N VAL A 67 -13.79 -1.50 9.74
CA VAL A 67 -13.92 -1.08 8.34
C VAL A 67 -14.29 -2.31 7.50
N PRO A 68 -15.42 -2.29 6.77
CA PRO A 68 -15.85 -3.47 6.03
C PRO A 68 -14.99 -3.71 4.78
N THR A 69 -14.68 -4.97 4.51
CA THR A 69 -14.14 -5.42 3.21
C THR A 69 -15.27 -5.71 2.23
N VAL A 70 -15.01 -5.56 0.93
CA VAL A 70 -15.99 -5.89 -0.13
C VAL A 70 -16.22 -7.40 -0.18
N SER A 71 -15.14 -8.19 -0.24
CA SER A 71 -15.23 -9.64 -0.06
C SER A 71 -15.46 -9.96 1.42
N LYS A 72 -16.34 -10.89 1.70
CA LYS A 72 -16.65 -11.28 3.09
C LYS A 72 -15.57 -12.21 3.64
N PRO A 73 -15.28 -12.16 4.95
CA PRO A 73 -14.47 -13.17 5.61
C PRO A 73 -15.05 -14.59 5.44
N PRO A 74 -14.21 -15.65 5.36
CA PRO A 74 -12.76 -15.60 5.52
C PRO A 74 -12.04 -15.08 4.28
N LEU A 75 -11.09 -14.15 4.48
CA LEU A 75 -10.21 -13.65 3.42
C LEU A 75 -8.80 -13.36 3.95
N THR A 76 -7.84 -13.47 3.05
CA THR A 76 -6.45 -13.09 3.30
C THR A 76 -6.29 -11.59 3.12
N LEU A 77 -5.73 -10.88 4.09
CA LEU A 77 -5.40 -9.46 4.00
C LEU A 77 -4.05 -9.23 3.30
N GLY A 78 -3.64 -7.97 3.17
CA GLY A 78 -2.37 -7.57 2.55
C GLY A 78 -2.53 -7.20 1.08
N HIS A 79 -2.05 -6.00 0.72
CA HIS A 79 -2.18 -5.43 -0.64
C HIS A 79 -0.90 -4.76 -1.14
N GLU A 80 0.17 -4.78 -0.35
CA GLU A 80 1.49 -4.29 -0.73
C GLU A 80 2.39 -5.49 -1.04
N ILE A 81 2.44 -5.94 -2.31
CA ILE A 81 2.98 -7.25 -2.65
C ILE A 81 4.08 -7.13 -3.69
N SER A 82 5.19 -7.85 -3.47
CA SER A 82 6.18 -8.18 -4.46
C SER A 82 6.43 -9.68 -4.51
N GLY A 83 6.82 -10.21 -5.64
CA GLY A 83 7.03 -11.64 -5.78
C GLY A 83 7.53 -12.04 -7.16
N THR A 84 7.54 -13.35 -7.40
CA THR A 84 7.96 -13.95 -8.67
C THR A 84 6.80 -14.71 -9.30
N VAL A 85 6.56 -14.53 -10.58
CA VAL A 85 5.52 -15.28 -11.30
C VAL A 85 5.98 -16.73 -11.48
N VAL A 86 5.21 -17.69 -10.96
CA VAL A 86 5.54 -19.12 -11.00
C VAL A 86 4.63 -19.93 -11.92
N ALA A 87 3.43 -19.42 -12.24
CA ALA A 87 2.51 -20.06 -13.18
C ALA A 87 1.68 -19.03 -13.95
N GLY A 88 1.12 -19.45 -15.09
CA GLY A 88 0.32 -18.63 -16.00
C GLY A 88 0.93 -18.58 -17.39
N GLY A 89 0.57 -17.56 -18.18
CA GLY A 89 1.03 -17.42 -19.57
C GLY A 89 2.35 -16.67 -19.72
N GLU A 90 3.06 -16.96 -20.81
CA GLU A 90 4.16 -16.12 -21.26
C GLU A 90 3.67 -14.67 -21.54
N PRO A 91 4.52 -13.64 -21.37
CA PRO A 91 5.96 -13.70 -21.06
C PRO A 91 6.30 -13.55 -19.56
N TRP A 92 5.38 -13.90 -18.65
CA TRP A 92 5.47 -13.54 -17.24
C TRP A 92 6.22 -14.54 -16.35
N ILE A 93 6.25 -15.83 -16.74
CA ILE A 93 6.87 -16.87 -15.92
C ILE A 93 8.34 -16.54 -15.60
N GLY A 94 8.72 -16.63 -14.33
CA GLY A 94 10.05 -16.33 -13.83
C GLY A 94 10.36 -14.85 -13.61
N LYS A 95 9.45 -13.94 -13.98
CA LYS A 95 9.67 -12.51 -13.77
C LYS A 95 9.40 -12.11 -12.33
N GLU A 96 10.27 -11.26 -11.80
CA GLU A 96 10.04 -10.54 -10.55
C GLU A 96 9.05 -9.39 -10.80
N VAL A 97 8.04 -9.26 -9.93
CA VAL A 97 6.94 -8.32 -10.14
C VAL A 97 6.51 -7.63 -8.85
N ILE A 98 5.92 -6.44 -9.02
CA ILE A 98 5.09 -5.78 -8.02
C ILE A 98 3.64 -5.97 -8.42
N VAL A 99 2.80 -6.43 -7.50
CA VAL A 99 1.36 -6.55 -7.67
C VAL A 99 0.72 -5.25 -7.20
N PRO A 100 0.08 -4.47 -8.08
CA PRO A 100 -0.54 -3.21 -7.69
C PRO A 100 -1.64 -3.40 -6.64
N ALA A 101 -1.71 -2.50 -5.67
CA ALA A 101 -2.78 -2.49 -4.68
C ALA A 101 -4.16 -2.28 -5.32
N VAL A 102 -4.22 -1.59 -6.46
CA VAL A 102 -5.46 -1.32 -7.22
C VAL A 102 -5.32 -1.85 -8.63
N MET A 103 -6.20 -2.76 -9.00
CA MET A 103 -6.28 -3.37 -10.33
C MET A 103 -7.59 -2.91 -11.00
N PRO A 104 -7.54 -2.06 -12.04
CA PRO A 104 -8.71 -1.52 -12.71
C PRO A 104 -9.41 -2.56 -13.59
N ASP A 105 -10.74 -2.43 -13.76
CA ASP A 105 -11.54 -3.28 -14.67
C ASP A 105 -11.31 -2.95 -16.15
N ARG A 106 -10.65 -1.82 -16.46
CA ARG A 106 -10.36 -1.28 -17.81
C ARG A 106 -11.57 -0.98 -18.67
N THR A 107 -12.79 -1.10 -18.15
CA THR A 107 -14.05 -0.95 -18.91
C THR A 107 -14.78 0.37 -18.61
N CYS A 108 -14.68 0.87 -17.38
CA CYS A 108 -15.40 2.06 -16.97
C CYS A 108 -14.84 3.35 -17.58
N ILE A 109 -15.60 4.45 -17.52
CA ILE A 109 -15.20 5.75 -18.10
C ILE A 109 -13.89 6.28 -17.47
N LEU A 110 -13.62 6.00 -16.20
CA LEU A 110 -12.39 6.41 -15.54
C LEU A 110 -11.17 5.67 -16.12
N CYS A 111 -11.31 4.38 -16.38
CA CYS A 111 -10.27 3.61 -17.07
C CYS A 111 -10.00 4.12 -18.48
N LYS A 112 -11.06 4.35 -19.25
CA LYS A 112 -10.97 4.85 -20.64
C LYS A 112 -10.36 6.25 -20.75
N THR A 113 -10.40 7.03 -19.67
CA THR A 113 -9.82 8.39 -19.60
C THR A 113 -8.48 8.44 -18.83
N GLY A 114 -7.78 7.30 -18.67
CA GLY A 114 -6.46 7.24 -18.04
C GLY A 114 -6.47 7.38 -16.52
N ARG A 115 -7.63 7.23 -15.89
CA ARG A 115 -7.82 7.32 -14.42
C ARG A 115 -8.15 5.97 -13.79
N GLY A 116 -7.48 4.91 -14.23
CA GLY A 116 -7.68 3.54 -13.75
C GLY A 116 -7.50 3.38 -12.23
N ASN A 117 -6.63 4.19 -11.62
CA ASN A 117 -6.47 4.25 -10.15
C ASN A 117 -7.74 4.68 -9.39
N ARG A 118 -8.79 5.13 -10.10
CA ARG A 118 -10.11 5.51 -9.58
C ARG A 118 -11.22 4.67 -10.20
N CYS A 119 -10.89 3.51 -10.73
CA CYS A 119 -11.82 2.60 -11.37
C CYS A 119 -13.01 2.27 -10.44
N LEU A 120 -14.21 2.27 -11.00
CA LEU A 120 -15.43 1.96 -10.23
C LEU A 120 -15.57 0.46 -9.92
N GLY A 121 -15.00 -0.40 -10.78
CA GLY A 121 -14.99 -1.86 -10.62
C GLY A 121 -13.62 -2.42 -10.19
N GLN A 122 -12.78 -1.60 -9.56
CA GLN A 122 -11.44 -2.00 -9.16
C GLN A 122 -11.44 -3.22 -8.24
N LYS A 123 -10.39 -4.05 -8.38
CA LYS A 123 -10.07 -5.12 -7.45
C LYS A 123 -8.85 -4.76 -6.64
N MET A 124 -8.84 -5.19 -5.38
CA MET A 124 -7.75 -4.93 -4.43
C MET A 124 -7.48 -6.21 -3.66
N PRO A 125 -6.24 -6.72 -3.65
CA PRO A 125 -5.84 -7.81 -2.77
C PRO A 125 -6.20 -7.48 -1.32
N GLY A 126 -6.65 -8.49 -0.56
CA GLY A 126 -7.03 -8.25 0.84
C GLY A 126 -8.34 -7.50 1.06
N ASN A 127 -9.09 -7.18 0.00
CA ASN A 127 -10.37 -6.47 0.11
C ASN A 127 -11.41 -7.02 -0.88
N SER A 128 -11.20 -6.84 -2.18
CA SER A 128 -12.19 -7.12 -3.23
C SER A 128 -11.73 -8.15 -4.27
N LEU A 129 -10.55 -8.74 -4.08
CA LEU A 129 -10.02 -9.82 -4.92
C LEU A 129 -10.44 -11.22 -4.37
N GLY A 130 -11.72 -11.43 -4.08
CA GLY A 130 -12.19 -12.68 -3.46
C GLY A 130 -11.53 -12.91 -2.10
N SER A 131 -11.06 -14.14 -1.85
CA SER A 131 -10.40 -14.52 -0.60
C SER A 131 -8.89 -14.28 -0.60
N TYR A 132 -8.33 -13.66 -1.65
CA TYR A 132 -6.90 -13.56 -1.87
C TYR A 132 -6.32 -12.22 -1.42
N GLY A 133 -5.11 -12.28 -0.84
CA GLY A 133 -4.32 -11.14 -0.39
C GLY A 133 -2.87 -11.55 -0.17
N GLY A 134 -2.03 -10.58 0.14
CA GLY A 134 -0.58 -10.76 0.20
C GLY A 134 -0.05 -11.47 1.44
N PHE A 135 -0.87 -11.65 2.50
CA PHE A 135 -0.44 -12.44 3.66
C PHE A 135 -0.56 -13.93 3.39
N SER A 136 0.00 -14.36 2.27
CA SER A 136 0.02 -15.73 1.77
C SER A 136 1.32 -16.06 1.06
N SER A 137 1.58 -17.34 0.84
CA SER A 137 2.75 -17.79 0.07
C SER A 137 2.61 -17.49 -1.42
N HIS A 138 1.38 -17.50 -1.95
CA HIS A 138 1.10 -17.26 -3.37
C HIS A 138 -0.21 -16.52 -3.52
N ILE A 139 -0.34 -15.77 -4.63
CA ILE A 139 -1.57 -15.05 -4.97
C ILE A 139 -1.87 -15.14 -6.46
N PRO A 140 -3.11 -15.52 -6.86
CA PRO A 140 -3.57 -15.43 -8.24
C PRO A 140 -3.99 -13.98 -8.54
N VAL A 141 -3.46 -13.41 -9.64
CA VAL A 141 -3.72 -12.01 -10.03
C VAL A 141 -3.79 -11.85 -11.55
N PRO A 142 -4.53 -10.85 -12.07
CA PRO A 142 -4.45 -10.48 -13.48
C PRO A 142 -3.03 -10.04 -13.88
N SER A 143 -2.47 -10.60 -14.94
CA SER A 143 -1.11 -10.29 -15.39
C SER A 143 -0.98 -8.90 -16.00
N ILE A 144 -2.07 -8.39 -16.57
CA ILE A 144 -2.09 -7.10 -17.29
C ILE A 144 -1.75 -5.89 -16.39
N ASP A 145 -1.93 -6.03 -15.09
CA ASP A 145 -1.69 -4.94 -14.12
C ASP A 145 -0.33 -5.07 -13.41
N LEU A 146 0.41 -6.16 -13.65
CA LEU A 146 1.70 -6.36 -13.02
C LEU A 146 2.75 -5.36 -13.49
N CYS A 147 3.59 -4.92 -12.54
CA CYS A 147 4.76 -4.12 -12.83
C CYS A 147 6.00 -5.01 -12.76
N GLU A 148 6.66 -5.24 -13.90
CA GLU A 148 7.91 -6.01 -13.95
C GLU A 148 9.04 -5.26 -13.25
N VAL A 149 9.74 -5.91 -12.36
CA VAL A 149 10.97 -5.41 -11.74
C VAL A 149 12.14 -5.78 -12.64
N ARG A 150 12.62 -4.83 -13.43
CA ARG A 150 13.68 -5.08 -14.42
C ARG A 150 15.07 -5.04 -13.80
N ASP A 151 15.26 -4.15 -12.86
CA ASP A 151 16.52 -3.97 -12.13
C ASP A 151 16.20 -3.47 -10.73
N ARG A 152 16.63 -4.16 -9.71
CA ARG A 152 16.50 -3.79 -8.31
C ARG A 152 17.85 -3.62 -7.61
N GLY A 153 18.94 -3.83 -8.32
CA GLY A 153 20.28 -3.87 -7.74
C GLY A 153 20.31 -4.87 -6.56
N ASP A 154 20.90 -4.47 -5.46
CA ASP A 154 21.02 -5.29 -4.24
C ASP A 154 19.79 -5.21 -3.31
N ILE A 155 18.72 -4.53 -3.72
CA ILE A 155 17.52 -4.41 -2.87
C ILE A 155 16.80 -5.77 -2.87
N PRO A 156 16.55 -6.39 -1.70
CA PRO A 156 15.76 -7.62 -1.63
C PRO A 156 14.37 -7.44 -2.24
N LEU A 157 13.93 -8.41 -3.05
CA LEU A 157 12.62 -8.33 -3.73
C LEU A 157 11.48 -8.07 -2.73
N ALA A 158 11.53 -8.71 -1.55
CA ALA A 158 10.55 -8.51 -0.48
C ALA A 158 10.40 -7.04 -0.04
N HIS A 159 11.47 -6.24 -0.10
CA HIS A 159 11.41 -4.83 0.28
C HIS A 159 10.70 -3.97 -0.76
N LEU A 160 10.60 -4.43 -2.00
CA LEU A 160 9.89 -3.71 -3.06
C LEU A 160 8.36 -3.79 -2.93
N ALA A 161 7.84 -4.61 -2.02
CA ALA A 161 6.42 -4.70 -1.74
C ALA A 161 5.77 -3.33 -1.43
N VAL A 162 6.49 -2.45 -0.72
CA VAL A 162 6.02 -1.10 -0.37
C VAL A 162 5.76 -0.20 -1.59
N VAL A 163 6.33 -0.55 -2.76
CA VAL A 163 6.11 0.22 -4.00
C VAL A 163 4.66 0.09 -4.46
N ALA A 164 4.01 -1.03 -4.16
CA ALA A 164 2.62 -1.28 -4.56
C ALA A 164 1.62 -0.22 -4.01
N ASP A 165 1.89 0.35 -2.82
CA ASP A 165 1.03 1.39 -2.21
C ASP A 165 1.85 2.48 -1.50
N ALA A 166 2.62 2.16 -0.45
CA ALA A 166 3.23 3.17 0.43
C ALA A 166 4.15 4.16 -0.31
N ALA A 167 4.75 3.78 -1.43
CA ALA A 167 5.56 4.66 -2.27
C ALA A 167 4.76 5.30 -3.42
N THR A 168 3.81 4.58 -4.04
CA THR A 168 3.01 5.12 -5.16
C THR A 168 1.92 6.07 -4.69
N THR A 169 1.37 5.90 -3.50
CA THR A 169 0.40 6.81 -2.89
C THR A 169 0.97 8.23 -2.73
N PRO A 170 2.18 8.44 -2.17
CA PRO A 170 2.85 9.75 -2.17
C PRO A 170 3.06 10.35 -3.57
N TYR A 171 3.48 9.54 -4.54
CA TYR A 171 3.63 10.03 -5.92
C TYR A 171 2.31 10.57 -6.48
N GLN A 172 1.23 9.83 -6.30
CA GLN A 172 -0.11 10.26 -6.72
C GLN A 172 -0.57 11.51 -5.97
N ALA A 173 -0.25 11.62 -4.67
CA ALA A 173 -0.56 12.81 -3.88
C ALA A 173 0.20 14.04 -4.40
N ALA A 174 1.49 13.90 -4.69
CA ALA A 174 2.32 14.96 -5.27
C ALA A 174 1.79 15.43 -6.62
N LYS A 175 1.43 14.48 -7.51
CA LYS A 175 0.82 14.79 -8.82
C LYS A 175 -0.51 15.52 -8.66
N ARG A 176 -1.34 15.15 -7.72
CA ARG A 176 -2.65 15.82 -7.50
C ARG A 176 -2.50 17.18 -6.85
N ALA A 177 -1.46 17.38 -6.03
CA ALA A 177 -1.11 18.67 -5.46
C ALA A 177 -0.44 19.62 -6.46
N ASP A 178 -0.13 19.12 -7.67
CA ASP A 178 0.63 19.85 -8.69
C ASP A 178 1.97 20.36 -8.13
N LEU A 179 2.68 19.45 -7.44
CA LEU A 179 3.98 19.76 -6.82
C LEU A 179 4.99 20.15 -7.91
N GLN A 180 5.58 21.33 -7.76
CA GLN A 180 6.57 21.87 -8.67
C GLN A 180 7.97 21.96 -8.00
N PRO A 181 9.06 21.88 -8.78
CA PRO A 181 10.39 22.18 -8.25
C PRO A 181 10.43 23.58 -7.60
N GLY A 182 11.03 23.65 -6.42
CA GLY A 182 11.12 24.88 -5.63
C GLY A 182 10.00 25.08 -4.60
N ASP A 183 8.97 24.24 -4.60
CA ASP A 183 7.88 24.31 -3.62
C ASP A 183 8.34 23.96 -2.20
N ASN A 184 7.63 24.52 -1.21
CA ASN A 184 7.73 24.10 0.18
C ASN A 184 6.58 23.13 0.50
N VAL A 185 6.93 21.95 0.99
CA VAL A 185 5.98 20.85 1.25
C VAL A 185 5.85 20.60 2.74
N VAL A 186 4.62 20.57 3.24
CA VAL A 186 4.32 20.15 4.62
C VAL A 186 3.75 18.74 4.59
N VAL A 187 4.38 17.80 5.30
CA VAL A 187 3.96 16.41 5.42
C VAL A 187 3.50 16.13 6.85
N ILE A 188 2.17 16.07 7.02
CA ILE A 188 1.58 15.69 8.31
C ILE A 188 1.58 14.17 8.40
N GLY A 189 2.10 13.64 9.53
CA GLY A 189 2.27 12.20 9.70
C GLY A 189 3.52 11.65 8.97
N ILE A 190 4.55 12.47 8.80
CA ILE A 190 5.80 12.10 8.09
C ILE A 190 6.46 10.83 8.63
N THR A 191 6.19 10.46 9.86
CA THR A 191 6.76 9.27 10.52
C THR A 191 5.99 7.98 10.27
N GLY A 192 4.87 8.05 9.53
CA GLY A 192 4.10 6.89 9.09
C GLY A 192 4.62 6.29 7.77
N GLY A 193 4.11 5.12 7.37
CA GLY A 193 4.51 4.43 6.14
C GLY A 193 4.45 5.35 4.91
N VAL A 194 3.27 5.86 4.57
CA VAL A 194 3.08 6.79 3.44
C VAL A 194 3.84 8.11 3.64
N GLY A 195 3.85 8.65 4.88
CA GLY A 195 4.45 9.95 5.18
C GLY A 195 5.96 9.99 4.93
N GLN A 196 6.69 8.96 5.31
CA GLN A 196 8.14 8.89 5.09
C GLN A 196 8.50 8.81 3.59
N TYR A 197 7.70 8.10 2.80
CA TYR A 197 7.89 8.09 1.34
C TYR A 197 7.45 9.42 0.71
N MET A 198 6.46 10.12 1.28
CA MET A 198 6.09 11.46 0.81
C MET A 198 7.23 12.46 0.97
N GLY A 199 7.96 12.40 2.09
CA GLY A 199 9.15 13.26 2.30
C GLY A 199 10.21 13.02 1.23
N GLN A 200 10.57 11.77 0.99
CA GLN A 200 11.54 11.38 -0.05
C GLN A 200 11.04 11.75 -1.45
N MET A 201 9.78 11.46 -1.76
CA MET A 201 9.16 11.76 -3.05
C MET A 201 9.16 13.27 -3.33
N ALA A 202 8.81 14.07 -2.33
CA ALA A 202 8.82 15.52 -2.47
C ALA A 202 10.24 16.05 -2.82
N LYS A 203 11.27 15.52 -2.17
CA LYS A 203 12.67 15.88 -2.50
C LYS A 203 13.04 15.43 -3.92
N ALA A 204 12.70 14.20 -4.30
CA ALA A 204 12.96 13.66 -5.64
C ALA A 204 12.26 14.48 -6.74
N LEU A 205 11.10 15.07 -6.44
CA LEU A 205 10.34 15.95 -7.35
C LEU A 205 10.80 17.43 -7.28
N GLY A 206 11.87 17.72 -6.53
CA GLY A 206 12.49 19.05 -6.51
C GLY A 206 11.94 20.02 -5.47
N ALA A 207 11.22 19.54 -4.45
CA ALA A 207 10.79 20.40 -3.36
C ALA A 207 11.98 21.11 -2.70
N ARG A 208 11.87 22.43 -2.50
CA ARG A 208 12.89 23.24 -1.84
C ARG A 208 13.04 22.85 -0.37
N ASN A 209 11.93 22.81 0.34
CA ASN A 209 11.89 22.39 1.73
C ASN A 209 10.77 21.38 1.97
N VAL A 210 11.08 20.36 2.78
CA VAL A 210 10.11 19.39 3.29
C VAL A 210 10.04 19.55 4.81
N ILE A 211 8.85 19.89 5.30
CA ILE A 211 8.55 20.12 6.72
C ILE A 211 7.71 18.96 7.24
N GLY A 212 8.32 18.13 8.08
CA GLY A 212 7.65 16.98 8.68
C GLY A 212 6.94 17.33 9.98
N ILE A 213 5.70 16.87 10.14
CA ILE A 213 4.93 17.05 11.37
C ILE A 213 4.51 15.68 11.90
N ALA A 214 4.82 15.37 13.17
CA ALA A 214 4.38 14.16 13.85
C ALA A 214 4.44 14.32 15.38
N ARG A 215 4.13 13.26 16.14
CA ARG A 215 4.03 13.28 17.59
C ARG A 215 5.18 12.57 18.33
N ASN A 216 6.03 11.82 17.61
CA ASN A 216 7.11 11.05 18.19
C ASN A 216 8.44 11.65 17.77
N GLN A 217 9.23 12.15 18.74
CA GLN A 217 10.48 12.85 18.47
C GLN A 217 11.54 11.93 17.85
N GLU A 218 11.74 10.72 18.38
CA GLU A 218 12.71 9.77 17.85
C GLU A 218 12.46 9.45 16.36
N LYS A 219 11.16 9.26 15.99
CA LYS A 219 10.79 9.04 14.59
C LYS A 219 10.95 10.30 13.72
N LEU A 220 10.77 11.48 14.29
CA LEU A 220 11.02 12.75 13.58
C LEU A 220 12.52 12.94 13.31
N ASP A 221 13.40 12.57 14.24
CA ASP A 221 14.86 12.62 14.06
C ASP A 221 15.31 11.68 12.93
N ARG A 222 14.67 10.53 12.78
CA ARG A 222 14.87 9.66 11.61
C ARG A 222 14.36 10.28 10.32
N ALA A 223 13.25 11.00 10.35
CA ALA A 223 12.68 11.63 9.15
C ALA A 223 13.63 12.69 8.54
N LEU A 224 14.47 13.34 9.34
CA LEU A 224 15.52 14.23 8.87
C LEU A 224 16.57 13.51 8.01
N GLN A 225 16.80 12.22 8.23
CA GLN A 225 17.73 11.40 7.44
C GLN A 225 17.13 10.96 6.10
N TYR A 226 15.79 11.01 5.96
CA TYR A 226 15.03 10.48 4.83
C TYR A 226 14.22 11.56 4.08
N GLY A 227 14.74 12.78 4.01
CA GLY A 227 14.21 13.81 3.13
C GLY A 227 13.44 14.94 3.80
N ALA A 228 13.22 14.94 5.12
CA ALA A 228 12.74 16.13 5.80
C ALA A 228 13.88 17.12 6.04
N ASP A 229 13.66 18.40 5.73
CA ASP A 229 14.60 19.47 6.07
C ASP A 229 14.33 20.01 7.48
N PHE A 230 13.07 20.00 7.90
CA PHE A 230 12.63 20.46 9.22
C PHE A 230 11.58 19.52 9.79
N CYS A 231 11.59 19.36 11.12
CA CYS A 231 10.59 18.57 11.82
C CYS A 231 9.94 19.37 12.95
N ILE A 232 8.63 19.20 13.12
CA ILE A 232 7.85 19.80 14.18
C ILE A 232 7.15 18.72 14.98
N ASN A 233 7.44 18.64 16.29
CA ASN A 233 6.72 17.77 17.20
C ASN A 233 5.43 18.45 17.62
N SER A 234 4.29 17.92 17.18
CA SER A 234 2.97 18.48 17.45
C SER A 234 2.46 18.25 18.88
N LYS A 235 3.19 17.47 19.72
CA LYS A 235 2.91 17.39 21.15
C LYS A 235 3.47 18.59 21.91
N ASP A 236 4.63 19.10 21.48
CA ASP A 236 5.41 20.07 22.24
C ASP A 236 5.17 21.51 21.77
N LYS A 237 4.62 21.68 20.58
CA LYS A 237 4.43 23.00 19.96
C LYS A 237 3.07 23.13 19.32
N ASP A 238 2.44 24.30 19.50
CA ASP A 238 1.32 24.69 18.65
C ASP A 238 1.84 24.88 17.21
N VAL A 239 1.53 23.91 16.36
CA VAL A 239 1.98 23.87 14.95
C VAL A 239 1.59 25.16 14.20
N ARG A 240 0.45 25.78 14.56
CA ARG A 240 -0.02 27.02 13.95
C ARG A 240 0.88 28.21 14.29
N ARG A 241 1.57 28.16 15.43
CA ARG A 241 2.48 29.22 15.91
C ARG A 241 3.96 28.93 15.60
N SER A 242 4.26 27.73 15.12
CA SER A 242 5.63 27.39 14.70
C SER A 242 6.03 28.25 13.52
N ARG A 243 6.89 29.26 13.78
CA ARG A 243 7.46 30.09 12.72
C ARG A 243 8.48 29.26 11.97
N VAL A 244 8.05 28.60 10.92
CA VAL A 244 8.99 28.23 9.84
C VAL A 244 9.13 29.52 9.03
N ASN A 245 10.31 30.13 9.09
CA ASN A 245 10.60 31.33 8.32
C ASN A 245 10.53 31.01 6.84
N SER A 246 9.35 31.11 6.25
CA SER A 246 9.07 31.28 4.82
C SER A 246 7.64 30.84 4.48
N ARG A 247 7.14 31.34 3.41
CA ARG A 247 5.78 31.18 2.89
C ARG A 247 5.43 29.68 2.73
N VAL A 248 4.80 29.11 3.74
CA VAL A 248 4.23 27.75 3.67
C VAL A 248 2.89 27.85 2.97
N ILE A 249 2.82 27.35 1.76
CA ILE A 249 1.54 27.20 1.05
C ILE A 249 0.97 25.84 1.44
N ALA A 250 0.10 25.83 2.47
CA ALA A 250 -0.74 24.69 2.76
C ALA A 250 -1.88 24.67 1.75
N ARG A 251 -1.81 23.87 0.69
CA ARG A 251 -3.01 23.53 -0.12
C ARG A 251 -3.75 22.41 0.57
N LYS A 252 -4.99 22.66 1.01
CA LYS A 252 -5.93 21.64 1.45
C LYS A 252 -6.15 20.64 0.32
N THR A 253 -5.80 19.38 0.53
CA THR A 253 -6.31 18.27 -0.28
C THR A 253 -7.74 17.96 0.18
N VAL A 254 -8.71 18.14 -0.69
CA VAL A 254 -10.09 17.64 -0.57
C VAL A 254 -10.13 16.26 -1.21
#